data_ac2411a65badf76489088a6abcfc412e
#
_entry.id   ac2411a65badf76489088a6abcfc412e
#
_cell.length_a   1.000
_cell.length_b   1.000
_cell.length_c   1.000
_cell.angle_alpha   90.00
_cell.angle_beta   90.00
_cell.angle_gamma   90.00
#
_symmetry.space_group_name_H-M   'P 1'
#
loop_
_entity.id
_entity.type
_entity.pdbx_description
1 polymer ?
#
loop_
_entity_poly.entity_id
_entity_poly.type
_entity_poly.pdbx_seq_one_letter_code
_entity_poly.pdbx_strand_id
1 'polypeptide(L)'
;MLLDNVVKQMSQEEIVNLANELTDAVEKNKFNMLCETGKLKYAHLIAMFLATQAMDDGRKLYLYFYKLAMKCGKDRIISKVNNGNKIKIAFLPISASEWQAEYIYRKLENDNRFEVEIVPVPLIGRSKEDRTAIYLQTCRFFGSDKYNVKEIYDTETEEIKGWDEIGGIPDIIVHLTPWYLNIAPSYQITKLPLNVVNIYISYSLSIGNSKTEEWESYRYNQDFLNVMWKVYTETHKDF
;
A
#
# COMPACT_ATOMS: atom_id res chain seq x y z
N MET A 1 -12.70 -5.53 -9.33
CA MET A 1 -12.79 -6.53 -10.41
C MET A 1 -11.59 -7.48 -10.55
N LEU A 2 -10.38 -7.16 -10.12
CA LEU A 2 -9.20 -8.04 -10.21
C LEU A 2 -8.72 -8.60 -8.86
N LEU A 3 -8.99 -7.96 -7.73
CA LEU A 3 -8.91 -8.60 -6.39
C LEU A 3 -9.92 -9.72 -6.25
N ASP A 4 -11.07 -9.52 -6.84
CA ASP A 4 -12.01 -10.60 -7.11
C ASP A 4 -11.32 -11.87 -7.65
N ASN A 5 -10.26 -11.75 -8.44
CA ASN A 5 -9.64 -12.91 -9.06
C ASN A 5 -8.58 -13.61 -8.18
N VAL A 6 -7.95 -12.93 -7.25
CA VAL A 6 -6.99 -13.59 -6.33
C VAL A 6 -7.70 -14.18 -5.12
N VAL A 7 -8.73 -13.51 -4.61
CA VAL A 7 -9.47 -13.96 -3.43
C VAL A 7 -10.75 -14.72 -3.79
N LYS A 8 -11.41 -14.40 -4.91
CA LYS A 8 -12.49 -15.25 -5.46
C LYS A 8 -11.99 -16.59 -6.00
N GLN A 9 -10.68 -16.76 -6.17
CA GLN A 9 -10.08 -18.05 -6.47
C GLN A 9 -9.82 -18.88 -5.21
N MET A 10 -9.85 -18.28 -4.01
CA MET A 10 -9.78 -19.04 -2.77
C MET A 10 -11.15 -19.61 -2.45
N SER A 11 -11.22 -20.91 -2.33
CA SER A 11 -12.40 -21.59 -1.80
C SER A 11 -12.63 -21.22 -0.33
N GLN A 12 -13.84 -21.39 0.16
CA GLN A 12 -14.14 -21.15 1.58
C GLN A 12 -13.24 -22.01 2.49
N GLU A 13 -12.84 -23.19 2.04
CA GLU A 13 -11.92 -24.09 2.74
C GLU A 13 -10.50 -23.49 2.82
N GLU A 14 -9.96 -22.93 1.74
CA GLU A 14 -8.65 -22.28 1.73
C GLU A 14 -8.61 -21.06 2.67
N ILE A 15 -9.71 -20.33 2.76
CA ILE A 15 -9.87 -19.19 3.66
C ILE A 15 -9.88 -19.65 5.13
N VAL A 16 -10.62 -20.70 5.44
CA VAL A 16 -10.66 -21.30 6.78
C VAL A 16 -9.29 -21.84 7.17
N ASN A 17 -8.59 -22.49 6.24
CA ASN A 17 -7.23 -23.00 6.45
C ASN A 17 -6.25 -21.85 6.72
N LEU A 18 -6.31 -20.76 5.96
CA LEU A 18 -5.50 -19.57 6.19
C LEU A 18 -5.79 -18.96 7.57
N ALA A 19 -7.08 -18.86 7.96
CA ALA A 19 -7.45 -18.35 9.27
C ALA A 19 -6.88 -19.23 10.40
N ASN A 20 -6.94 -20.55 10.23
CA ASN A 20 -6.37 -21.50 11.18
C ASN A 20 -4.84 -21.39 11.25
N GLU A 21 -4.14 -21.28 10.11
CA GLU A 21 -2.70 -21.09 10.06
C GLU A 21 -2.26 -19.80 10.77
N LEU A 22 -2.99 -18.70 10.56
CA LEU A 22 -2.69 -17.43 11.23
C LEU A 22 -2.96 -17.51 12.74
N THR A 23 -4.06 -18.19 13.15
CA THR A 23 -4.37 -18.43 14.56
C THR A 23 -3.28 -19.27 15.22
N ASP A 24 -2.88 -20.36 14.59
CA ASP A 24 -1.79 -21.22 15.05
C ASP A 24 -0.45 -20.48 15.16
N ALA A 25 -0.16 -19.62 14.21
CA ALA A 25 1.05 -18.77 14.23
C ALA A 25 1.04 -17.80 15.42
N VAL A 26 -0.13 -17.26 15.79
CA VAL A 26 -0.29 -16.40 16.96
C VAL A 26 -0.14 -17.18 18.25
N GLU A 27 -0.82 -18.31 18.38
CA GLU A 27 -0.76 -19.19 19.57
C GLU A 27 0.68 -19.68 19.84
N LYS A 28 1.44 -19.94 18.76
CA LYS A 28 2.85 -20.34 18.85
C LYS A 28 3.84 -19.18 18.95
N ASN A 29 3.36 -17.94 19.13
CA ASN A 29 4.18 -16.71 19.14
C ASN A 29 5.10 -16.54 17.90
N LYS A 30 4.69 -17.08 16.76
CA LYS A 30 5.45 -17.02 15.50
C LYS A 30 5.00 -15.90 14.56
N PHE A 31 3.92 -15.20 14.90
CA PHE A 31 3.31 -14.21 14.01
C PHE A 31 4.29 -13.09 13.63
N ASN A 32 4.98 -12.51 14.63
CA ASN A 32 5.98 -11.47 14.38
C ASN A 32 7.12 -11.97 13.48
N MET A 33 7.62 -13.18 13.73
CA MET A 33 8.66 -13.80 12.92
C MET A 33 8.20 -13.98 11.46
N LEU A 34 6.96 -14.38 11.23
CA LEU A 34 6.40 -14.54 9.88
C LEU A 34 6.21 -13.19 9.18
N CYS A 35 5.88 -12.13 9.92
CA CYS A 35 5.87 -10.76 9.40
C CYS A 35 7.29 -10.31 9.00
N GLU A 36 8.28 -10.49 9.89
CA GLU A 36 9.68 -10.06 9.68
C GLU A 36 10.32 -10.80 8.49
N THR A 37 10.04 -12.09 8.35
CA THR A 37 10.53 -12.89 7.23
C THR A 37 9.79 -12.62 5.90
N GLY A 38 8.78 -11.74 5.90
CA GLY A 38 7.97 -11.42 4.74
C GLY A 38 7.05 -12.55 4.28
N LYS A 39 6.89 -13.62 5.07
CA LYS A 39 5.97 -14.74 4.76
C LYS A 39 4.52 -14.31 4.84
N LEU A 40 4.16 -13.45 5.80
CA LEU A 40 2.84 -12.84 5.88
C LEU A 40 2.82 -11.54 5.07
N LYS A 41 1.88 -11.46 4.15
CA LYS A 41 1.69 -10.32 3.25
C LYS A 41 0.32 -9.69 3.46
N TYR A 42 0.18 -8.45 3.01
CA TYR A 42 -1.12 -7.77 3.01
C TYR A 42 -2.20 -8.53 2.24
N ALA A 43 -1.82 -9.33 1.24
CA ALA A 43 -2.75 -10.23 0.54
C ALA A 43 -3.49 -11.16 1.51
N HIS A 44 -2.82 -11.68 2.55
CA HIS A 44 -3.45 -12.54 3.54
C HIS A 44 -4.47 -11.77 4.40
N LEU A 45 -4.12 -10.53 4.79
CA LEU A 45 -5.04 -9.69 5.55
C LEU A 45 -6.27 -9.27 4.73
N ILE A 46 -6.08 -8.97 3.44
CA ILE A 46 -7.17 -8.67 2.51
C ILE A 46 -8.05 -9.91 2.32
N ALA A 47 -7.46 -11.09 2.12
CA ALA A 47 -8.19 -12.35 2.01
C ALA A 47 -9.03 -12.62 3.27
N MET A 48 -8.45 -12.42 4.45
CA MET A 48 -9.17 -12.53 5.73
C MET A 48 -10.34 -11.55 5.81
N PHE A 49 -10.15 -10.29 5.42
CA PHE A 49 -11.22 -9.29 5.41
C PHE A 49 -12.39 -9.72 4.53
N LEU A 50 -12.11 -10.14 3.30
CA LEU A 50 -13.14 -10.58 2.36
C LEU A 50 -13.87 -11.84 2.85
N ALA A 51 -13.14 -12.78 3.44
CA ALA A 51 -13.70 -14.00 4.02
C ALA A 51 -14.64 -13.73 5.18
N THR A 52 -14.24 -12.78 6.03
CA THR A 52 -14.95 -12.47 7.26
C THR A 52 -16.18 -11.60 7.05
N GLN A 53 -16.35 -10.99 5.87
CA GLN A 53 -17.56 -10.21 5.55
C GLN A 53 -18.84 -11.06 5.59
N ALA A 54 -18.74 -12.36 5.31
CA ALA A 54 -19.88 -13.30 5.28
C ALA A 54 -20.09 -14.06 6.61
N MET A 55 -19.27 -13.81 7.64
CA MET A 55 -19.29 -14.54 8.91
C MET A 55 -19.77 -13.64 10.05
N ASP A 56 -20.65 -14.12 10.91
CA ASP A 56 -21.18 -13.37 12.06
C ASP A 56 -20.09 -12.80 12.99
N ASP A 57 -19.04 -13.56 13.25
CA ASP A 57 -17.89 -13.12 14.06
C ASP A 57 -16.66 -12.70 13.23
N GLY A 58 -16.80 -12.68 11.94
CA GLY A 58 -15.67 -12.44 11.03
C GLY A 58 -15.00 -11.09 11.23
N ARG A 59 -15.78 -10.03 11.50
CA ARG A 59 -15.25 -8.70 11.77
C ARG A 59 -14.32 -8.67 12.99
N LYS A 60 -14.61 -9.44 14.04
CA LYS A 60 -13.75 -9.51 15.24
C LYS A 60 -12.42 -10.17 14.91
N LEU A 61 -12.46 -11.26 14.15
CA LEU A 61 -11.27 -11.97 13.71
C LEU A 61 -10.38 -11.09 12.80
N TYR A 62 -10.98 -10.44 11.81
CA TYR A 62 -10.26 -9.48 10.96
C TYR A 62 -9.60 -8.37 11.79
N LEU A 63 -10.32 -7.72 12.70
CA LEU A 63 -9.80 -6.64 13.54
C LEU A 63 -8.66 -7.12 14.45
N TYR A 64 -8.69 -8.36 14.89
CA TYR A 64 -7.63 -8.96 15.66
C TYR A 64 -6.34 -9.08 14.83
N PHE A 65 -6.40 -9.67 13.64
CA PHE A 65 -5.24 -9.77 12.74
C PHE A 65 -4.77 -8.41 12.23
N TYR A 66 -5.70 -7.50 11.95
CA TYR A 66 -5.36 -6.13 11.60
C TYR A 66 -4.52 -5.45 12.71
N LYS A 67 -4.93 -5.56 13.96
CA LYS A 67 -4.17 -5.02 15.10
C LYS A 67 -2.78 -5.64 15.22
N LEU A 68 -2.66 -6.94 15.00
CA LEU A 68 -1.35 -7.62 14.99
C LEU A 68 -0.46 -7.12 13.85
N ALA A 69 -0.99 -6.99 12.65
CA ALA A 69 -0.25 -6.45 11.51
C ALA A 69 0.23 -5.02 11.78
N MET A 70 -0.65 -4.15 12.30
CA MET A 70 -0.30 -2.77 12.68
C MET A 70 0.77 -2.74 13.78
N LYS A 71 0.71 -3.70 14.72
CA LYS A 71 1.75 -3.87 15.73
C LYS A 71 3.09 -4.25 15.12
N CYS A 72 3.13 -5.18 14.18
CA CYS A 72 4.37 -5.57 13.47
C CYS A 72 5.04 -4.36 12.79
N GLY A 73 4.27 -3.56 12.04
CA GLY A 73 4.78 -2.33 11.43
C GLY A 73 5.31 -1.33 12.43
N LYS A 74 4.56 -1.10 13.53
CA LYS A 74 4.98 -0.22 14.62
C LYS A 74 6.27 -0.71 15.30
N ASP A 75 6.36 -1.99 15.61
CA ASP A 75 7.52 -2.59 16.28
C ASP A 75 8.78 -2.47 15.40
N ARG A 76 8.65 -2.66 14.07
CA ARG A 76 9.73 -2.42 13.10
C ARG A 76 10.22 -0.97 13.15
N ILE A 77 9.31 0.00 13.12
CA ILE A 77 9.66 1.44 13.20
C ILE A 77 10.35 1.75 14.53
N ILE A 78 9.80 1.29 15.66
CA ILE A 78 10.38 1.50 16.98
C ILE A 78 11.79 0.89 17.06
N SER A 79 11.97 -0.32 16.55
CA SER A 79 13.30 -0.96 16.52
C SER A 79 14.31 -0.13 15.74
N LYS A 80 13.94 0.42 14.57
CA LYS A 80 14.81 1.30 13.79
C LYS A 80 15.21 2.56 14.56
N VAL A 81 14.22 3.23 15.16
CA VAL A 81 14.46 4.44 15.95
C VAL A 81 15.38 4.17 17.12
N ASN A 82 15.15 3.08 17.87
CA ASN A 82 15.98 2.69 19.01
C ASN A 82 17.43 2.36 18.61
N ASN A 83 17.64 1.89 17.39
CA ASN A 83 18.95 1.60 16.83
C ASN A 83 19.60 2.82 16.14
N GLY A 84 18.99 3.99 16.21
CA GLY A 84 19.50 5.21 15.55
C GLY A 84 19.39 5.21 14.03
N ASN A 85 18.62 4.30 13.46
CA ASN A 85 18.42 4.21 12.01
C ASN A 85 17.31 5.14 11.56
N LYS A 86 17.43 5.68 10.34
CA LYS A 86 16.37 6.47 9.72
C LYS A 86 15.21 5.58 9.32
N ILE A 87 14.00 6.16 9.39
CA ILE A 87 12.77 5.57 8.85
C ILE A 87 12.69 5.90 7.36
N LYS A 88 12.67 4.89 6.52
CA LYS A 88 12.54 5.05 5.07
C LYS A 88 11.07 5.16 4.68
N ILE A 89 10.73 6.23 3.94
CA ILE A 89 9.36 6.52 3.48
C ILE A 89 9.36 6.68 1.98
N ALA A 90 8.52 5.90 1.28
CA ALA A 90 8.34 6.04 -0.17
C ALA A 90 6.94 6.55 -0.50
N PHE A 91 6.87 7.57 -1.36
CA PHE A 91 5.63 8.05 -1.96
C PHE A 91 5.48 7.44 -3.36
N LEU A 92 4.30 6.90 -3.67
CA LEU A 92 4.01 6.18 -4.93
C LEU A 92 3.03 6.97 -5.83
N PRO A 93 3.47 8.03 -6.52
CA PRO A 93 2.63 8.68 -7.52
C PRO A 93 2.60 7.86 -8.82
N ILE A 94 1.43 7.78 -9.47
CA ILE A 94 1.30 7.27 -10.84
C ILE A 94 1.29 8.41 -11.87
N SER A 95 0.95 9.61 -11.43
CA SER A 95 1.01 10.82 -12.26
C SER A 95 1.32 12.07 -11.42
N ALA A 96 1.86 13.08 -12.06
CA ALA A 96 2.13 14.38 -11.42
C ALA A 96 0.85 15.06 -10.89
N SER A 97 -0.30 14.80 -11.52
CA SER A 97 -1.59 15.38 -11.12
C SER A 97 -2.13 14.85 -9.78
N GLU A 98 -1.58 13.73 -9.29
CA GLU A 98 -1.97 13.16 -7.99
C GLU A 98 -1.18 13.74 -6.81
N TRP A 99 -0.23 14.63 -7.08
CA TRP A 99 0.66 15.13 -6.03
C TRP A 99 -0.02 16.14 -5.12
N GLN A 100 -0.61 15.66 -4.03
CA GLN A 100 -1.20 16.44 -2.95
C GLN A 100 -0.35 16.42 -1.67
N ALA A 101 0.76 15.69 -1.69
CA ALA A 101 1.57 15.41 -0.50
C ALA A 101 2.74 16.38 -0.30
N GLU A 102 2.85 17.46 -1.07
CA GLU A 102 4.00 18.39 -1.04
C GLU A 102 4.37 18.83 0.37
N TYR A 103 3.39 19.31 1.14
CA TYR A 103 3.64 19.82 2.49
C TYR A 103 4.19 18.73 3.42
N ILE A 104 3.61 17.52 3.36
CA ILE A 104 4.04 16.40 4.19
C ILE A 104 5.43 15.95 3.77
N TYR A 105 5.68 15.83 2.46
CA TYR A 105 6.97 15.45 1.92
C TYR A 105 8.06 16.40 2.44
N ARG A 106 7.90 17.73 2.29
CA ARG A 106 8.89 18.71 2.74
C ARG A 106 9.12 18.69 4.25
N LYS A 107 8.09 18.45 5.03
CA LYS A 107 8.22 18.31 6.49
C LYS A 107 9.07 17.10 6.85
N LEU A 108 8.84 15.97 6.20
CA LEU A 108 9.58 14.74 6.46
C LEU A 108 11.02 14.83 5.92
N GLU A 109 11.23 15.40 4.73
CA GLU A 109 12.54 15.60 4.12
C GLU A 109 13.47 16.46 5.00
N ASN A 110 12.92 17.48 5.66
CA ASN A 110 13.66 18.37 6.55
C ASN A 110 13.89 17.80 7.96
N ASP A 111 13.40 16.59 8.25
CA ASP A 111 13.59 15.93 9.53
C ASP A 111 14.60 14.79 9.38
N ASN A 112 15.73 14.90 10.07
CA ASN A 112 16.86 13.98 9.96
C ASN A 112 16.54 12.53 10.39
N ARG A 113 15.39 12.29 11.02
CA ARG A 113 14.91 10.95 11.40
C ARG A 113 14.38 10.15 10.21
N PHE A 114 14.11 10.81 9.09
CA PHE A 114 13.51 10.18 7.91
C PHE A 114 14.46 10.17 6.72
N GLU A 115 14.29 9.19 5.88
CA GLU A 115 14.79 9.12 4.52
C GLU A 115 13.58 9.03 3.60
N VAL A 116 13.33 10.08 2.82
CA VAL A 116 12.12 10.22 2.03
C VAL A 116 12.46 10.10 0.56
N GLU A 117 11.69 9.30 -0.16
CA GLU A 117 11.87 9.12 -1.59
C GLU A 117 10.53 9.15 -2.33
N ILE A 118 10.57 9.52 -3.60
CA ILE A 118 9.47 9.41 -4.54
C ILE A 118 9.78 8.30 -5.51
N VAL A 119 8.84 7.38 -5.66
CA VAL A 119 8.93 6.25 -6.58
C VAL A 119 7.76 6.35 -7.56
N PRO A 120 7.92 7.02 -8.71
CA PRO A 120 6.89 7.05 -9.74
C PRO A 120 6.60 5.63 -10.23
N VAL A 121 5.34 5.19 -10.21
CA VAL A 121 4.97 3.82 -10.57
C VAL A 121 4.23 3.80 -11.90
N PRO A 122 4.69 3.00 -12.89
CA PRO A 122 4.04 2.93 -14.19
C PRO A 122 2.67 2.24 -14.11
N LEU A 123 1.71 2.73 -14.91
CA LEU A 123 0.38 2.17 -15.06
C LEU A 123 0.40 0.98 -16.03
N ILE A 124 0.34 -0.24 -15.51
CA ILE A 124 0.43 -1.46 -16.32
C ILE A 124 -0.83 -1.75 -17.17
N GLY A 125 -1.98 -1.17 -16.82
CA GLY A 125 -3.24 -1.34 -17.55
C GLY A 125 -3.39 -0.42 -18.78
N ARG A 126 -2.35 0.35 -19.13
CA ARG A 126 -2.34 1.27 -20.29
C ARG A 126 -1.50 0.72 -21.42
N SER A 127 -1.68 1.27 -22.64
CA SER A 127 -0.77 1.01 -23.75
C SER A 127 0.69 1.34 -23.37
N LYS A 128 1.67 0.82 -24.10
CA LYS A 128 3.08 1.15 -23.87
C LYS A 128 3.32 2.66 -24.00
N GLU A 129 2.74 3.25 -25.04
CA GLU A 129 2.88 4.66 -25.38
C GLU A 129 2.35 5.56 -24.26
N ASP A 130 1.10 5.30 -23.79
CA ASP A 130 0.47 6.04 -22.71
C ASP A 130 1.22 5.86 -21.38
N ARG A 131 1.60 4.63 -21.04
CA ARG A 131 2.36 4.30 -19.85
C ARG A 131 3.68 5.07 -19.81
N THR A 132 4.43 5.00 -20.92
CA THR A 132 5.71 5.68 -21.07
C THR A 132 5.55 7.19 -20.97
N ALA A 133 4.58 7.78 -21.67
CA ALA A 133 4.33 9.21 -21.65
C ALA A 133 3.99 9.72 -20.23
N ILE A 134 3.07 9.04 -19.53
CA ILE A 134 2.66 9.40 -18.17
C ILE A 134 3.84 9.25 -17.21
N TYR A 135 4.57 8.16 -17.29
CA TYR A 135 5.73 7.90 -16.42
C TYR A 135 6.82 8.96 -16.59
N LEU A 136 7.24 9.24 -17.83
CA LEU A 136 8.26 10.26 -18.10
C LEU A 136 7.81 11.65 -17.69
N GLN A 137 6.54 12.00 -17.89
CA GLN A 137 5.99 13.27 -17.43
C GLN A 137 6.05 13.36 -15.89
N THR A 138 5.75 12.27 -15.19
CA THR A 138 5.81 12.21 -13.73
C THR A 138 7.25 12.35 -13.23
N CYS A 139 8.21 11.63 -13.82
CA CYS A 139 9.62 11.76 -13.49
C CYS A 139 10.15 13.19 -13.72
N ARG A 140 9.76 13.83 -14.82
CA ARG A 140 10.15 15.23 -15.12
C ARG A 140 9.56 16.22 -14.11
N PHE A 141 8.32 16.02 -13.68
CA PHE A 141 7.66 16.88 -12.69
C PHE A 141 8.42 16.88 -11.36
N PHE A 142 8.83 15.70 -10.90
CA PHE A 142 9.58 15.60 -9.66
C PHE A 142 11.05 16.01 -9.83
N GLY A 143 11.70 15.75 -10.93
CA GLY A 143 13.08 16.14 -11.22
C GLY A 143 14.07 15.86 -10.08
N SER A 144 15.20 15.26 -10.37
CA SER A 144 16.17 14.80 -9.36
C SER A 144 16.81 15.92 -8.52
N ASP A 145 16.74 17.16 -8.97
CA ASP A 145 17.24 18.35 -8.29
C ASP A 145 16.27 18.90 -7.23
N LYS A 146 15.01 18.45 -7.26
CA LYS A 146 13.97 18.90 -6.31
C LYS A 146 13.56 17.84 -5.31
N TYR A 147 13.61 16.59 -5.69
CA TYR A 147 13.14 15.45 -4.89
C TYR A 147 14.11 14.27 -5.01
N ASN A 148 14.16 13.42 -4.00
CA ASN A 148 14.85 12.15 -4.08
C ASN A 148 14.00 11.14 -4.86
N VAL A 149 14.18 11.11 -6.18
CA VAL A 149 13.40 10.26 -7.10
C VAL A 149 14.11 8.95 -7.37
N LYS A 150 13.38 7.86 -7.34
CA LYS A 150 13.83 6.52 -7.74
C LYS A 150 13.11 6.11 -9.02
N GLU A 151 13.79 6.16 -10.14
CA GLU A 151 13.26 5.72 -11.42
C GLU A 151 13.31 4.19 -11.50
N ILE A 152 12.15 3.58 -11.75
CA ILE A 152 11.96 2.12 -11.69
C ILE A 152 11.59 1.48 -13.02
N TYR A 153 11.23 2.27 -14.03
CA TYR A 153 10.74 1.76 -15.30
C TYR A 153 11.68 2.16 -16.45
N ASP A 154 12.21 1.14 -17.11
CA ASP A 154 12.94 1.30 -18.38
C ASP A 154 11.92 1.38 -19.52
N THR A 155 11.87 2.53 -20.19
CA THR A 155 10.89 2.79 -21.25
C THR A 155 11.20 2.09 -22.57
N GLU A 156 12.43 1.60 -22.77
CA GLU A 156 12.85 0.89 -23.96
C GLU A 156 12.56 -0.60 -23.81
N THR A 157 13.05 -1.21 -22.73
CA THR A 157 12.89 -2.65 -22.44
C THR A 157 11.57 -3.02 -21.78
N GLU A 158 10.85 -2.02 -21.23
CA GLU A 158 9.65 -2.17 -20.40
C GLU A 158 9.91 -2.91 -19.05
N GLU A 159 11.16 -3.09 -18.68
CA GLU A 159 11.53 -3.69 -17.41
C GLU A 159 11.19 -2.77 -16.24
N ILE A 160 10.71 -3.35 -15.16
CA ILE A 160 10.36 -2.65 -13.93
C ILE A 160 11.21 -3.19 -12.80
N LYS A 161 12.07 -2.35 -12.24
CA LYS A 161 12.91 -2.67 -11.09
C LYS A 161 12.05 -2.99 -9.87
N GLY A 162 12.44 -4.02 -9.13
CA GLY A 162 11.85 -4.35 -7.84
C GLY A 162 12.41 -3.49 -6.69
N TRP A 163 11.82 -3.63 -5.52
CA TRP A 163 12.29 -2.90 -4.33
C TRP A 163 13.76 -3.14 -4.00
N ASP A 164 14.25 -4.36 -4.18
CA ASP A 164 15.65 -4.72 -3.84
C ASP A 164 16.65 -3.99 -4.73
N GLU A 165 16.27 -3.66 -5.96
CA GLU A 165 17.12 -2.95 -6.93
C GLU A 165 17.18 -1.44 -6.66
N ILE A 166 16.25 -0.90 -5.88
CA ILE A 166 16.19 0.53 -5.55
C ILE A 166 16.48 0.83 -4.08
N GLY A 167 17.02 -0.14 -3.35
CA GLY A 167 17.46 0.04 -1.95
C GLY A 167 16.53 -0.57 -0.91
N GLY A 168 15.72 -1.55 -1.30
CA GLY A 168 14.89 -2.35 -0.41
C GLY A 168 13.52 -1.74 -0.09
N ILE A 169 12.64 -2.58 0.47
CA ILE A 169 11.28 -2.18 0.85
C ILE A 169 11.32 -1.14 1.96
N PRO A 170 10.65 0.02 1.81
CA PRO A 170 10.60 1.08 2.83
C PRO A 170 9.85 0.62 4.10
N ASP A 171 9.95 1.41 5.16
CA ASP A 171 9.22 1.17 6.41
C ASP A 171 7.78 1.67 6.32
N ILE A 172 7.60 2.75 5.56
CA ILE A 172 6.30 3.38 5.32
C ILE A 172 6.14 3.59 3.83
N ILE A 173 4.99 3.21 3.30
CA ILE A 173 4.58 3.50 1.92
C ILE A 173 3.36 4.41 1.94
N VAL A 174 3.44 5.51 1.20
CA VAL A 174 2.35 6.46 0.99
C VAL A 174 1.78 6.26 -0.40
N HIS A 175 0.60 5.68 -0.45
CA HIS A 175 -0.16 5.51 -1.68
C HIS A 175 -0.94 6.79 -1.97
N LEU A 176 -0.90 7.25 -3.22
CA LEU A 176 -1.60 8.46 -3.67
C LEU A 176 -2.79 8.14 -4.58
N THR A 177 -2.90 6.90 -5.02
CA THR A 177 -3.99 6.43 -5.88
C THR A 177 -4.75 5.27 -5.25
N PRO A 178 -6.09 5.21 -5.41
CA PRO A 178 -6.87 4.05 -5.02
C PRO A 178 -6.78 2.90 -6.04
N TRP A 179 -6.18 3.14 -7.22
CA TRP A 179 -6.12 2.18 -8.33
C TRP A 179 -4.91 1.24 -8.22
N TYR A 180 -4.68 0.70 -7.05
CA TYR A 180 -3.49 -0.07 -6.68
C TYR A 180 -3.25 -1.33 -7.52
N LEU A 181 -4.28 -1.87 -8.21
CA LEU A 181 -4.12 -3.01 -9.12
C LEU A 181 -3.63 -2.60 -10.52
N ASN A 182 -3.68 -1.32 -10.84
CA ASN A 182 -3.22 -0.80 -12.12
C ASN A 182 -1.74 -0.41 -12.10
N ILE A 183 -1.08 -0.54 -10.96
CA ILE A 183 0.37 -0.32 -10.84
C ILE A 183 1.14 -1.64 -10.98
N ALA A 184 2.46 -1.52 -11.20
CA ALA A 184 3.34 -2.67 -11.33
C ALA A 184 3.21 -3.65 -10.14
N PRO A 185 3.16 -4.96 -10.37
CA PRO A 185 2.84 -5.95 -9.34
C PRO A 185 3.71 -5.88 -8.09
N SER A 186 5.02 -5.64 -8.21
CA SER A 186 5.96 -5.51 -7.09
C SER A 186 5.64 -4.35 -6.14
N TYR A 187 4.91 -3.35 -6.61
CA TYR A 187 4.49 -2.16 -5.83
C TYR A 187 3.06 -2.24 -5.31
N GLN A 188 2.32 -3.27 -5.68
CA GLN A 188 0.97 -3.50 -5.16
C GLN A 188 1.01 -3.90 -3.69
N ILE A 189 0.07 -3.39 -2.90
CA ILE A 189 -0.01 -3.69 -1.46
C ILE A 189 -0.07 -5.19 -1.16
N THR A 190 -0.69 -5.98 -2.04
CA THR A 190 -0.78 -7.45 -1.89
C THR A 190 0.57 -8.16 -1.90
N LYS A 191 1.62 -7.51 -2.41
CA LYS A 191 2.99 -8.07 -2.44
C LYS A 191 3.86 -7.62 -1.28
N LEU A 192 3.40 -6.63 -0.51
CA LEU A 192 4.14 -6.09 0.61
C LEU A 192 3.98 -6.96 1.87
N PRO A 193 5.04 -7.13 2.68
CA PRO A 193 4.95 -7.80 3.97
C PRO A 193 4.13 -6.96 4.97
N LEU A 194 3.48 -7.63 5.94
CA LEU A 194 2.62 -6.98 6.94
C LEU A 194 3.34 -6.04 7.90
N ASN A 195 4.67 -6.08 7.95
CA ASN A 195 5.47 -5.18 8.78
C ASN A 195 5.83 -3.85 8.09
N VAL A 196 5.32 -3.59 6.90
CA VAL A 196 5.37 -2.28 6.23
C VAL A 196 4.14 -1.48 6.59
N VAL A 197 4.30 -0.23 7.01
CA VAL A 197 3.16 0.64 7.30
C VAL A 197 2.67 1.28 6.00
N ASN A 198 1.40 1.09 5.68
CA ASN A 198 0.79 1.66 4.50
C ASN A 198 -0.16 2.80 4.87
N ILE A 199 -0.03 3.91 4.16
CA ILE A 199 -0.83 5.13 4.31
C ILE A 199 -1.44 5.46 2.96
N TYR A 200 -2.68 5.91 2.95
CA TYR A 200 -3.31 6.46 1.77
C TYR A 200 -3.59 7.96 1.95
N ILE A 201 -3.18 8.76 0.99
CA ILE A 201 -3.53 10.18 0.89
C ILE A 201 -4.34 10.36 -0.39
N SER A 202 -5.58 10.84 -0.27
CA SER A 202 -6.45 11.06 -1.44
C SER A 202 -5.84 12.10 -2.39
N TYR A 203 -5.88 11.81 -3.68
CA TYR A 203 -5.34 12.70 -4.73
C TYR A 203 -6.37 13.70 -5.26
N SER A 204 -7.63 13.54 -4.94
CA SER A 204 -8.69 14.39 -5.50
C SER A 204 -9.70 14.82 -4.44
N LEU A 205 -10.21 16.05 -4.59
CA LEU A 205 -11.35 16.54 -3.85
C LEU A 205 -12.62 15.81 -4.29
N SER A 206 -13.43 15.39 -3.33
CA SER A 206 -14.79 14.88 -3.57
C SER A 206 -15.73 16.02 -4.00
N ILE A 207 -15.68 16.40 -5.28
CA ILE A 207 -16.46 17.53 -5.80
C ILE A 207 -17.89 17.07 -6.25
N GLY A 208 -18.39 15.97 -5.83
CA GLY A 208 -19.69 15.53 -6.29
C GLY A 208 -20.47 14.74 -5.28
N ASN A 209 -21.68 15.16 -4.99
CA ASN A 209 -22.68 14.23 -4.48
C ASN A 209 -23.02 13.28 -5.64
N SER A 210 -22.29 12.19 -5.73
CA SER A 210 -22.73 11.08 -6.55
C SER A 210 -24.03 10.55 -5.93
N LYS A 211 -25.11 10.62 -6.68
CA LYS A 211 -26.40 10.08 -6.24
C LYS A 211 -26.49 8.56 -6.35
N THR A 212 -25.40 7.90 -6.71
CA THR A 212 -25.34 6.44 -6.87
C THR A 212 -24.39 5.85 -5.84
N GLU A 213 -24.93 4.99 -4.97
CA GLU A 213 -24.17 4.18 -4.00
C GLU A 213 -23.01 3.41 -4.65
N GLU A 214 -23.13 3.12 -5.95
CA GLU A 214 -22.14 2.42 -6.75
C GLU A 214 -20.84 3.21 -6.88
N TRP A 215 -20.87 4.54 -7.06
CA TRP A 215 -19.68 5.39 -7.11
C TRP A 215 -19.00 5.55 -5.76
N GLU A 216 -19.77 5.65 -4.68
CA GLU A 216 -19.25 5.77 -3.32
C GLU A 216 -18.58 4.46 -2.90
N SER A 217 -19.15 3.30 -3.25
CA SER A 217 -18.53 2.01 -2.98
C SER A 217 -17.21 1.81 -3.72
N TYR A 218 -17.10 2.29 -4.95
CA TYR A 218 -15.85 2.26 -5.72
C TYR A 218 -14.75 3.10 -5.10
N ARG A 219 -15.08 4.16 -4.40
CA ARG A 219 -14.13 5.14 -3.91
C ARG A 219 -13.68 4.84 -2.48
N TYR A 220 -14.60 4.43 -1.62
CA TYR A 220 -14.38 4.33 -0.18
C TYR A 220 -14.43 2.92 0.39
N ASN A 221 -15.05 1.99 -0.28
CA ASN A 221 -15.17 0.61 0.17
C ASN A 221 -14.24 -0.33 -0.61
N GLN A 222 -13.00 0.08 -0.82
CA GLN A 222 -12.00 -0.76 -1.46
C GLN A 222 -11.22 -1.56 -0.43
N ASP A 223 -10.98 -2.83 -0.74
CA ASP A 223 -10.30 -3.76 0.15
C ASP A 223 -8.94 -3.25 0.61
N PHE A 224 -8.22 -2.54 -0.28
CA PHE A 224 -6.91 -2.01 0.07
C PHE A 224 -6.97 -0.89 1.10
N LEU A 225 -8.06 -0.11 1.17
CA LEU A 225 -8.24 0.93 2.19
C LEU A 225 -8.44 0.31 3.58
N ASN A 226 -9.08 -0.86 3.64
CA ASN A 226 -9.34 -1.55 4.90
C ASN A 226 -8.07 -2.09 5.57
N VAL A 227 -6.97 -2.20 4.85
CA VAL A 227 -5.68 -2.67 5.39
C VAL A 227 -4.66 -1.53 5.58
N MET A 228 -5.05 -0.28 5.34
CA MET A 228 -4.21 0.89 5.60
C MET A 228 -4.09 1.18 7.10
N TRP A 229 -2.93 1.64 7.51
CA TRP A 229 -2.76 2.17 8.86
C TRP A 229 -3.51 3.49 9.06
N LYS A 230 -3.47 4.36 8.04
CA LYS A 230 -4.17 5.65 8.00
C LYS A 230 -4.66 5.93 6.59
N VAL A 231 -5.86 6.49 6.55
CA VAL A 231 -6.45 7.05 5.35
C VAL A 231 -6.67 8.54 5.61
N TYR A 232 -6.08 9.38 4.79
CA TYR A 232 -6.28 10.83 4.85
C TYR A 232 -7.24 11.23 3.74
N THR A 233 -8.38 11.78 4.15
CA THR A 233 -9.41 12.31 3.27
C THR A 233 -9.44 13.83 3.32
N GLU A 234 -10.10 14.45 2.38
CA GLU A 234 -10.10 15.89 2.17
C GLU A 234 -11.03 16.63 3.12
N THR A 235 -12.09 15.95 3.59
CA THR A 235 -13.10 16.56 4.46
C THR A 235 -13.61 15.60 5.52
N HIS A 236 -14.19 16.14 6.61
CA HIS A 236 -14.85 15.35 7.66
C HIS A 236 -16.16 14.66 7.20
N LYS A 237 -16.61 14.91 5.95
CA LYS A 237 -17.83 14.33 5.40
C LYS A 237 -17.60 13.04 4.64
N ASP A 238 -16.37 12.61 4.48
CA ASP A 238 -15.98 11.44 3.68
C ASP A 238 -15.93 10.14 4.51
N PHE A 239 -16.55 10.14 5.70
CA PHE A 239 -16.73 8.98 6.60
C PHE A 239 -18.14 8.85 7.11
#